data_dccb68c06fd8187741c21845da574788
#
_entry.id   dccb68c06fd8187741c21845da574788
#
_cell.length_a   1.000
_cell.length_b   1.000
_cell.length_c   1.000
_cell.angle_alpha   90.00
_cell.angle_beta   90.00
_cell.angle_gamma   90.00
#
_symmetry.space_group_name_H-M   'P 1'
#
loop_
_entity.id
_entity.type
_entity.pdbx_description
1 polymer ?
#
loop_
_entity_poly.entity_id
_entity_poly.type
_entity_poly.pdbx_seq_one_letter_code
_entity_poly.pdbx_strand_id
1 'polypeptide(L)'
;MCIRDRCNTDERKEAVWTVRGASLEALKASTTDMDECDIVVPRNRIADFSKFAGTKMKETGIRISIQGHAGDGNMHIQLMRDDMDKKLFGERCPKLMEELYAQAKIMGGQVSGEHGIGHARVGALETFMGPQMIALYQAIKNAFDEKHILNPGKVIR
;
A
#
# COMPACT_ATOMS: atom_id res chain seq x y z
N MET A 1 29.50 -9.89 5.63
CA MET A 1 30.10 -9.74 4.28
C MET A 1 28.97 -9.37 3.32
N CYS A 2 28.95 -8.16 2.77
CA CYS A 2 27.95 -7.80 1.76
C CYS A 2 28.41 -8.35 0.41
N ILE A 3 27.74 -9.38 -0.08
CA ILE A 3 27.93 -9.86 -1.44
C ILE A 3 27.18 -8.87 -2.35
N ARG A 4 27.94 -8.07 -3.09
CA ARG A 4 27.38 -7.23 -4.17
C ARG A 4 27.50 -8.00 -5.47
N ASP A 5 26.38 -8.50 -5.94
CA ASP A 5 26.33 -9.12 -7.26
C ASP A 5 26.21 -8.03 -8.34
N ARG A 6 26.92 -8.21 -9.46
CA ARG A 6 26.81 -7.32 -10.62
C ARG A 6 26.01 -8.01 -11.71
N CYS A 7 24.87 -7.45 -12.05
CA CYS A 7 24.07 -7.88 -13.19
C CYS A 7 24.57 -7.19 -14.46
N ASN A 8 25.74 -7.60 -14.95
CA ASN A 8 26.41 -7.01 -16.11
C ASN A 8 26.23 -7.81 -17.41
N THR A 9 25.57 -8.96 -17.36
CA THR A 9 25.12 -9.71 -18.54
C THR A 9 23.61 -9.75 -18.61
N ASP A 10 23.06 -9.96 -19.81
CA ASP A 10 21.60 -9.95 -20.01
C ASP A 10 20.94 -11.13 -19.30
N GLU A 11 21.59 -12.30 -19.25
CA GLU A 11 21.08 -13.46 -18.51
C GLU A 11 20.96 -13.18 -17.01
N ARG A 12 21.92 -12.47 -16.40
CA ARG A 12 21.88 -12.10 -14.98
C ARG A 12 20.81 -11.07 -14.72
N LYS A 13 20.62 -10.09 -15.63
CA LYS A 13 19.54 -9.10 -15.52
C LYS A 13 18.19 -9.80 -15.59
N GLU A 14 18.01 -10.69 -16.57
CA GLU A 14 16.77 -11.45 -16.75
C GLU A 14 16.45 -12.31 -15.53
N ALA A 15 17.43 -13.00 -14.96
CA ALA A 15 17.26 -13.80 -13.75
C ALA A 15 16.77 -12.95 -12.55
N VAL A 16 17.35 -11.75 -12.34
CA VAL A 16 16.92 -10.82 -11.26
C VAL A 16 15.50 -10.31 -11.51
N TRP A 17 15.18 -9.92 -12.75
CA TRP A 17 13.84 -9.45 -13.08
C TRP A 17 12.80 -10.55 -12.98
N THR A 18 13.12 -11.78 -13.34
CA THR A 18 12.24 -12.94 -13.17
C THR A 18 11.91 -13.16 -11.70
N VAL A 19 12.92 -13.17 -10.81
CA VAL A 19 12.70 -13.31 -9.36
C VAL A 19 11.86 -12.14 -8.81
N ARG A 20 12.19 -10.91 -9.21
CA ARG A 20 11.43 -9.72 -8.79
C ARG A 20 9.98 -9.80 -9.26
N GLY A 21 9.73 -10.20 -10.51
CA GLY A 21 8.39 -10.34 -11.07
C GLY A 21 7.55 -11.43 -10.40
N ALA A 22 8.18 -12.51 -9.93
CA ALA A 22 7.50 -13.61 -9.26
C ALA A 22 7.19 -13.33 -7.77
N SER A 23 7.70 -12.26 -7.18
CA SER A 23 7.64 -12.02 -5.73
C SER A 23 6.21 -11.90 -5.20
N LEU A 24 5.32 -11.19 -5.89
CA LEU A 24 3.92 -11.04 -5.48
C LEU A 24 3.15 -12.37 -5.57
N GLU A 25 3.35 -13.13 -6.64
CA GLU A 25 2.71 -14.44 -6.80
C GLU A 25 3.20 -15.44 -5.76
N ALA A 26 4.47 -15.39 -5.39
CA ALA A 26 5.01 -16.19 -4.29
C ALA A 26 4.37 -15.82 -2.94
N LEU A 27 4.14 -14.52 -2.68
CA LEU A 27 3.42 -14.08 -1.48
C LEU A 27 1.96 -14.56 -1.50
N LYS A 28 1.24 -14.40 -2.60
CA LYS A 28 -0.14 -14.91 -2.74
C LYS A 28 -0.21 -16.41 -2.50
N ALA A 29 0.74 -17.18 -3.03
CA ALA A 29 0.81 -18.63 -2.82
C ALA A 29 1.15 -19.02 -1.38
N SER A 30 1.71 -18.12 -0.58
CA SER A 30 2.13 -18.37 0.80
C SER A 30 1.06 -18.05 1.84
N THR A 31 -0.11 -17.58 1.44
CA THR A 31 -1.20 -17.18 2.35
C THR A 31 -2.56 -17.60 1.80
N THR A 32 -3.55 -17.62 2.66
CA THR A 32 -4.93 -18.00 2.27
C THR A 32 -5.78 -16.81 1.82
N ASP A 33 -5.39 -15.60 2.22
CA ASP A 33 -6.05 -14.35 1.89
C ASP A 33 -5.12 -13.17 2.17
N MET A 34 -5.25 -12.07 1.47
CA MET A 34 -4.44 -10.88 1.72
C MET A 34 -5.14 -9.59 1.28
N ASP A 35 -4.77 -8.48 1.92
CA ASP A 35 -5.09 -7.12 1.48
C ASP A 35 -3.80 -6.30 1.34
N GLU A 36 -3.88 -5.14 0.70
CA GLU A 36 -2.70 -4.34 0.39
C GLU A 36 -2.92 -2.85 0.64
N CYS A 37 -1.90 -2.19 1.20
CA CYS A 37 -1.79 -0.73 1.19
C CYS A 37 -0.71 -0.31 0.20
N ASP A 38 -1.04 0.66 -0.65
CA ASP A 38 -0.09 1.33 -1.54
C ASP A 38 0.24 2.70 -0.92
N ILE A 39 1.32 2.78 -0.17
CA ILE A 39 1.68 3.94 0.65
C ILE A 39 2.96 4.57 0.11
N VAL A 40 3.02 5.90 0.09
CA VAL A 40 4.28 6.62 -0.11
C VAL A 40 4.74 7.24 1.21
N VAL A 41 6.02 7.14 1.48
CA VAL A 41 6.69 7.93 2.53
C VAL A 41 7.92 8.63 1.95
N PRO A 42 8.40 9.74 2.53
CA PRO A 42 9.67 10.33 2.13
C PRO A 42 10.79 9.27 2.16
N ARG A 43 11.67 9.26 1.15
CA ARG A 43 12.70 8.21 0.98
C ARG A 43 13.55 7.96 2.23
N ASN A 44 13.87 9.02 2.97
CA ASN A 44 14.62 8.94 4.23
C ASN A 44 13.79 8.39 5.40
N ARG A 45 12.49 8.16 5.22
CA ARG A 45 11.58 7.59 6.23
C ARG A 45 11.21 6.13 5.97
N ILE A 46 11.64 5.55 4.84
CA ILE A 46 11.34 4.14 4.49
C ILE A 46 11.73 3.17 5.62
N ALA A 47 12.95 3.31 6.15
CA ALA A 47 13.42 2.44 7.22
C ALA A 47 12.62 2.59 8.52
N ASP A 48 12.24 3.81 8.89
CA ASP A 48 11.42 4.08 10.09
C ASP A 48 10.02 3.53 9.93
N PHE A 49 9.42 3.71 8.75
CA PHE A 49 8.11 3.15 8.45
C PHE A 49 8.12 1.61 8.45
N SER A 50 9.16 1.00 7.89
CA SER A 50 9.31 -0.46 7.91
C SER A 50 9.45 -1.00 9.34
N LYS A 51 10.17 -0.31 10.23
CA LYS A 51 10.25 -0.66 11.67
C LYS A 51 8.88 -0.54 12.35
N PHE A 52 8.13 0.52 12.07
CA PHE A 52 6.78 0.70 12.59
C PHE A 52 5.86 -0.45 12.14
N ALA A 53 5.84 -0.78 10.85
CA ALA A 53 5.07 -1.91 10.33
C ALA A 53 5.48 -3.24 10.99
N GLY A 54 6.78 -3.46 11.22
CA GLY A 54 7.28 -4.63 11.94
C GLY A 54 6.81 -4.71 13.39
N THR A 55 6.62 -3.57 14.07
CA THR A 55 6.01 -3.52 15.40
C THR A 55 4.52 -3.90 15.32
N LYS A 56 3.79 -3.34 14.37
CA LYS A 56 2.37 -3.64 14.15
C LYS A 56 2.12 -5.10 13.77
N MET A 57 3.00 -5.71 13.00
CA MET A 57 2.96 -7.16 12.73
C MET A 57 2.96 -7.98 14.02
N LYS A 58 3.81 -7.63 14.99
CA LYS A 58 3.89 -8.32 16.28
C LYS A 58 2.65 -8.09 17.15
N GLU A 59 2.12 -6.87 17.14
CA GLU A 59 0.95 -6.48 17.94
C GLU A 59 -0.34 -7.13 17.42
N THR A 60 -0.52 -7.20 16.12
CA THR A 60 -1.76 -7.67 15.49
C THR A 60 -1.75 -9.16 15.17
N GLY A 61 -0.59 -9.77 15.06
CA GLY A 61 -0.42 -11.14 14.57
C GLY A 61 -0.66 -11.29 13.06
N ILE A 62 -0.85 -10.18 12.33
CA ILE A 62 -0.98 -10.18 10.87
C ILE A 62 0.41 -10.12 10.28
N ARG A 63 0.78 -11.10 9.45
CA ARG A 63 2.06 -11.08 8.73
C ARG A 63 2.07 -9.95 7.71
N ILE A 64 3.13 -9.13 7.74
CA ILE A 64 3.32 -8.00 6.84
C ILE A 64 4.53 -8.27 5.95
N SER A 65 4.36 -8.12 4.64
CA SER A 65 5.46 -8.01 3.68
C SER A 65 5.48 -6.61 3.12
N ILE A 66 6.68 -6.07 2.90
CA ILE A 66 6.88 -4.76 2.30
C ILE A 66 7.74 -4.93 1.07
N GLN A 67 7.22 -4.52 -0.06
CA GLN A 67 7.93 -4.40 -1.33
C GLN A 67 7.76 -2.98 -1.83
N GLY A 68 8.44 -2.58 -2.89
CA GLY A 68 8.17 -1.28 -3.48
C GLY A 68 9.36 -0.67 -4.22
N HIS A 69 9.25 0.64 -4.42
CA HIS A 69 10.17 1.44 -5.20
C HIS A 69 10.93 2.41 -4.29
N ALA A 70 12.10 1.97 -3.80
CA ALA A 70 12.88 2.77 -2.85
C ALA A 70 13.36 4.12 -3.42
N GLY A 71 13.36 4.26 -4.75
CA GLY A 71 13.77 5.49 -5.44
C GLY A 71 12.79 6.66 -5.28
N ASP A 72 11.51 6.38 -5.05
CA ASP A 72 10.45 7.38 -4.90
C ASP A 72 9.68 7.28 -3.57
N GLY A 73 9.96 6.24 -2.78
CA GLY A 73 9.34 6.04 -1.47
C GLY A 73 8.01 5.29 -1.52
N ASN A 74 7.61 4.78 -2.67
CA ASN A 74 6.40 3.96 -2.80
C ASN A 74 6.61 2.57 -2.18
N MET A 75 5.68 2.19 -1.32
CA MET A 75 5.72 0.95 -0.53
C MET A 75 4.40 0.19 -0.69
N HIS A 76 4.49 -1.01 -1.25
CA HIS A 76 3.39 -1.99 -1.29
C HIS A 76 3.45 -2.83 -0.01
N ILE A 77 2.43 -2.72 0.81
CA ILE A 77 2.39 -3.36 2.12
C ILE A 77 1.30 -4.41 2.08
N GLN A 78 1.72 -5.66 1.90
CA GLN A 78 0.84 -6.80 1.88
C GLN A 78 0.55 -7.28 3.30
N LEU A 79 -0.73 -7.36 3.65
CA LEU A 79 -1.25 -7.83 4.92
C LEU A 79 -1.83 -9.23 4.72
N MET A 80 -1.18 -10.25 5.28
CA MET A 80 -1.47 -11.64 4.98
C MET A 80 -2.23 -12.30 6.13
N ARG A 81 -3.31 -13.01 5.79
CA ARG A 81 -4.15 -13.69 6.77
C ARG A 81 -3.51 -14.96 7.34
N ASP A 82 -2.78 -15.69 6.49
CA ASP A 82 -2.23 -17.00 6.83
C ASP A 82 -3.28 -17.93 7.45
N ASP A 83 -3.03 -18.46 8.66
CA ASP A 83 -3.93 -19.33 9.40
C ASP A 83 -4.88 -18.58 10.35
N MET A 84 -4.85 -17.24 10.34
CA MET A 84 -5.75 -16.44 11.19
C MET A 84 -7.21 -16.68 10.79
N ASP A 85 -8.11 -16.76 11.75
CA ASP A 85 -9.54 -16.84 11.49
C ASP A 85 -10.03 -15.71 10.58
N LYS A 86 -10.87 -16.03 9.60
CA LYS A 86 -11.31 -15.07 8.57
C LYS A 86 -12.05 -13.86 9.16
N LYS A 87 -12.89 -14.10 10.17
CA LYS A 87 -13.64 -13.02 10.83
C LYS A 87 -12.69 -12.11 11.61
N LEU A 88 -11.75 -12.71 12.34
CA LEU A 88 -10.74 -11.98 13.09
C LEU A 88 -9.84 -11.14 12.17
N PHE A 89 -9.41 -11.69 11.04
CA PHE A 89 -8.66 -10.95 10.03
C PHE A 89 -9.49 -9.78 9.48
N GLY A 90 -10.76 -10.02 9.12
CA GLY A 90 -11.67 -8.98 8.63
C GLY A 90 -11.91 -7.84 9.62
N GLU A 91 -11.79 -8.10 10.93
CA GLU A 91 -11.90 -7.07 11.98
C GLU A 91 -10.58 -6.31 12.22
N ARG A 92 -9.44 -7.01 12.14
CA ARG A 92 -8.12 -6.45 12.46
C ARG A 92 -7.44 -5.77 11.28
N CYS A 93 -7.56 -6.33 10.07
CA CYS A 93 -6.85 -5.85 8.89
C CYS A 93 -7.24 -4.40 8.54
N PRO A 94 -8.52 -3.99 8.49
CA PRO A 94 -8.88 -2.60 8.23
C PRO A 94 -8.32 -1.62 9.26
N LYS A 95 -8.34 -1.98 10.54
CA LYS A 95 -7.77 -1.13 11.62
C LYS A 95 -6.26 -0.97 11.46
N LEU A 96 -5.57 -2.06 11.14
CA LEU A 96 -4.13 -2.01 10.86
C LEU A 96 -3.83 -1.11 9.65
N MET A 97 -4.64 -1.19 8.59
CA MET A 97 -4.50 -0.31 7.43
C MET A 97 -4.66 1.17 7.79
N GLU A 98 -5.67 1.50 8.63
CA GLU A 98 -5.87 2.87 9.12
C GLU A 98 -4.65 3.36 9.90
N GLU A 99 -4.05 2.55 10.76
CA GLU A 99 -2.84 2.89 11.51
C GLU A 99 -1.63 3.09 10.60
N LEU A 100 -1.48 2.26 9.56
CA LEU A 100 -0.42 2.40 8.56
C LEU A 100 -0.57 3.71 7.78
N TYR A 101 -1.78 4.04 7.32
CA TYR A 101 -2.05 5.32 6.64
C TYR A 101 -1.84 6.52 7.57
N ALA A 102 -2.29 6.44 8.82
CA ALA A 102 -2.06 7.50 9.80
C ALA A 102 -0.57 7.76 10.03
N GLN A 103 0.22 6.69 10.16
CA GLN A 103 1.67 6.80 10.31
C GLN A 103 2.34 7.40 9.06
N ALA A 104 1.91 7.00 7.88
CA ALA A 104 2.40 7.60 6.62
C ALA A 104 2.13 9.11 6.58
N LYS A 105 0.93 9.53 6.96
CA LYS A 105 0.55 10.95 7.06
C LYS A 105 1.44 11.72 8.03
N ILE A 106 1.69 11.17 9.23
CA ILE A 106 2.59 11.76 10.23
C ILE A 106 4.01 11.92 9.67
N MET A 107 4.44 11.00 8.84
CA MET A 107 5.76 11.05 8.20
C MET A 107 5.83 11.96 6.96
N GLY A 108 4.74 12.62 6.58
CA GLY A 108 4.66 13.47 5.39
C GLY A 108 4.50 12.68 4.09
N GLY A 109 3.93 11.49 4.18
CA GLY A 109 3.67 10.58 3.07
C GLY A 109 2.35 10.82 2.34
N GLN A 110 1.92 9.81 1.57
CA GLN A 110 0.68 9.82 0.78
C GLN A 110 -0.07 8.50 0.91
N VAL A 111 -1.39 8.56 0.67
CA VAL A 111 -2.34 7.44 0.81
C VAL A 111 -2.33 6.50 -0.39
N SER A 112 -1.72 6.87 -1.49
CA SER A 112 -1.48 6.02 -2.66
C SER A 112 -0.26 6.55 -3.42
N GLY A 113 0.56 5.64 -3.90
CA GLY A 113 1.72 5.93 -4.73
C GLY A 113 1.40 5.79 -6.22
N GLU A 114 0.93 4.63 -6.63
CA GLU A 114 0.70 4.31 -8.04
C GLU A 114 -0.61 3.56 -8.32
N HIS A 115 -1.17 2.82 -7.35
CA HIS A 115 -2.37 2.01 -7.57
C HIS A 115 -3.66 2.84 -7.64
N GLY A 116 -3.65 4.06 -7.11
CA GLY A 116 -4.84 4.90 -7.01
C GLY A 116 -5.80 4.46 -5.90
N ILE A 117 -6.88 5.19 -5.78
CA ILE A 117 -7.86 5.01 -4.70
C ILE A 117 -8.96 4.02 -5.09
N GLY A 118 -9.44 4.10 -6.33
CA GLY A 118 -10.55 3.29 -6.81
C GLY A 118 -11.78 3.41 -5.92
N HIS A 119 -12.43 2.27 -5.68
CA HIS A 119 -13.55 2.15 -4.75
C HIS A 119 -13.10 1.75 -3.33
N ALA A 120 -12.10 0.89 -3.25
CA ALA A 120 -11.71 0.23 -2.00
C ALA A 120 -11.06 1.18 -0.96
N ARG A 121 -10.46 2.27 -1.39
CA ARG A 121 -9.68 3.18 -0.53
C ARG A 121 -10.31 4.58 -0.37
N VAL A 122 -11.57 4.77 -0.76
CA VAL A 122 -12.27 6.06 -0.63
C VAL A 122 -12.27 6.55 0.82
N GLY A 123 -12.64 5.69 1.79
CA GLY A 123 -12.62 6.06 3.20
C GLY A 123 -11.23 6.42 3.73
N ALA A 124 -10.19 5.72 3.28
CA ALA A 124 -8.81 6.04 3.62
C ALA A 124 -8.39 7.41 3.07
N LEU A 125 -8.76 7.73 1.81
CA LEU A 125 -8.52 9.04 1.21
C LEU A 125 -9.23 10.15 1.98
N GLU A 126 -10.51 9.97 2.30
CA GLU A 126 -11.31 10.95 3.05
C GLU A 126 -10.66 11.29 4.40
N THR A 127 -10.27 10.26 5.16
CA THR A 127 -9.59 10.43 6.46
C THR A 127 -8.21 11.06 6.31
N PHE A 128 -7.46 10.65 5.28
CA PHE A 128 -6.11 11.13 5.05
C PHE A 128 -6.08 12.61 4.63
N MET A 129 -6.92 12.99 3.68
CA MET A 129 -6.92 14.35 3.07
C MET A 129 -7.70 15.36 3.90
N GLY A 130 -8.78 14.94 4.56
CA GLY A 130 -9.67 15.81 5.29
C GLY A 130 -10.68 16.56 4.41
N PRO A 131 -11.67 17.22 5.04
CA PRO A 131 -12.87 17.70 4.34
C PRO A 131 -12.60 18.79 3.29
N GLN A 132 -11.64 19.66 3.52
CA GLN A 132 -11.34 20.76 2.57
C GLN A 132 -10.78 20.22 1.24
N MET A 133 -9.86 19.25 1.30
CA MET A 133 -9.28 18.65 0.10
C MET A 133 -10.31 17.79 -0.63
N ILE A 134 -11.15 17.05 0.10
CA ILE A 134 -12.24 16.28 -0.48
C ILE A 134 -13.24 17.17 -1.20
N ALA A 135 -13.59 18.33 -0.63
CA ALA A 135 -14.44 19.32 -1.31
C ALA A 135 -13.81 19.83 -2.62
N LEU A 136 -12.51 20.06 -2.64
CA LEU A 136 -11.78 20.42 -3.86
C LEU A 136 -11.84 19.31 -4.92
N TYR A 137 -11.59 18.06 -4.53
CA TYR A 137 -11.70 16.92 -5.44
C TYR A 137 -13.12 16.79 -6.01
N GLN A 138 -14.14 16.98 -5.18
CA GLN A 138 -15.53 16.98 -5.63
C GLN A 138 -15.82 18.09 -6.64
N ALA A 139 -15.33 19.31 -6.40
CA ALA A 139 -15.49 20.42 -7.32
C ALA A 139 -14.82 20.13 -8.69
N ILE A 140 -13.60 19.57 -8.68
CA ILE A 140 -12.91 19.15 -9.90
C ILE A 140 -13.72 18.06 -10.62
N LYS A 141 -14.17 17.03 -9.88
CA LYS A 141 -15.01 15.95 -10.44
C LYS A 141 -16.26 16.51 -11.11
N ASN A 142 -16.97 17.40 -10.45
CA ASN A 142 -18.19 18.02 -10.97
C ASN A 142 -17.94 18.86 -12.24
N ALA A 143 -16.79 19.54 -12.31
CA ALA A 143 -16.42 20.31 -13.50
C ALA A 143 -16.22 19.46 -14.76
N PHE A 144 -15.77 18.20 -14.59
CA PHE A 144 -15.53 17.27 -15.70
C PHE A 144 -16.70 16.31 -15.95
N ASP A 145 -17.56 16.10 -14.99
CA ASP A 145 -18.61 15.07 -15.00
C ASP A 145 -19.90 15.59 -14.35
N GLU A 146 -20.52 16.60 -14.97
CA GLU A 146 -21.77 17.20 -14.49
C GLU A 146 -22.90 16.17 -14.31
N LYS A 147 -22.89 15.08 -15.11
CA LYS A 147 -23.93 14.05 -15.07
C LYS A 147 -23.61 12.91 -14.09
N HIS A 148 -22.47 12.95 -13.44
CA HIS A 148 -21.98 11.91 -12.50
C HIS A 148 -22.02 10.48 -13.06
N ILE A 149 -21.72 10.33 -14.36
CA ILE A 149 -21.73 9.02 -15.05
C ILE A 149 -20.34 8.38 -15.18
N LEU A 150 -19.27 9.13 -14.93
CA LEU A 150 -17.90 8.64 -15.04
C LEU A 150 -17.45 8.05 -13.69
N ASN A 151 -17.24 6.73 -13.67
CA ASN A 151 -16.73 6.02 -12.50
C ASN A 151 -17.45 6.38 -11.18
N PRO A 152 -18.77 6.23 -11.09
CA PRO A 152 -19.53 6.64 -9.91
C PRO A 152 -19.05 5.88 -8.65
N GLY A 153 -18.91 6.59 -7.53
CA GLY A 153 -18.47 6.02 -6.25
C GLY A 153 -17.00 5.61 -6.19
N LYS A 154 -16.16 6.07 -7.13
CA LYS A 154 -14.72 5.84 -7.10
C LYS A 154 -13.98 7.13 -6.85
N VAL A 155 -12.88 7.06 -6.09
CA VAL A 155 -12.01 8.12 -5.60
C VAL A 155 -12.74 9.02 -4.57
N ILE A 156 -13.86 9.56 -4.92
CA ILE A 156 -14.75 10.39 -4.08
C ILE A 156 -16.21 9.91 -4.22
N ARG A 157 -17.02 10.13 -3.19
CA ARG A 157 -18.46 9.78 -3.15
C ARG A 157 -19.33 10.93 -3.56
#